data_315df4940c31e26d1236cb6775edc88d
#
_entry.id   315df4940c31e26d1236cb6775edc88d
#
_cell.length_a   1.000
_cell.length_b   1.000
_cell.length_c   1.000
_cell.angle_alpha   90.00
_cell.angle_beta   90.00
_cell.angle_gamma   90.00
#
_symmetry.space_group_name_H-M   'P 1'
#
loop_
_entity.id
_entity.type
_entity.pdbx_description
1 polymer ?
#
loop_
_entity_poly.entity_id
_entity_poly.type
_entity_poly.pdbx_seq_one_letter_code
_entity_poly.pdbx_strand_id
1 'polypeptide(L)'
;PNKREAQQYVGSFIELTSMREIVGYTTVRGGWNNGDAYTVYFAMQSDVPFRKVQRGENYFMNVWFGVSDVNIKVGISYVSIDQARRNIVPNNFDTQRRALRKQWNEMLARVPYHGTNKEMRMFYTALYHTLLMPVDKTGENPKWQGGPYYDDYYALWDTYRTSMPLLMEYYPDRAVAMINSLLAIYQQEGYMPDARS
;
A
#
# COMPACT_ATOMS: atom_id res chain seq x y z
N PRO A 1 5.55 0.81 26.99
CA PRO A 1 4.74 0.65 25.79
C PRO A 1 3.62 -0.35 26.06
N ASN A 2 2.40 0.01 25.68
CA ASN A 2 1.28 -0.88 25.80
C ASN A 2 1.54 -2.09 24.88
N LYS A 3 1.66 -3.29 25.45
CA LYS A 3 1.97 -4.51 24.70
C LYS A 3 0.90 -4.86 23.63
N ARG A 4 -0.29 -4.27 23.72
CA ARG A 4 -1.39 -4.46 22.76
C ARG A 4 -1.21 -3.68 21.47
N GLU A 5 -0.48 -2.58 21.49
CA GLU A 5 -0.28 -1.68 20.34
C GLU A 5 1.04 -1.91 19.61
N ALA A 6 1.99 -2.62 20.25
CA ALA A 6 3.27 -2.88 19.64
C ALA A 6 3.20 -4.09 18.72
N GLN A 7 3.60 -3.91 17.48
CA GLN A 7 3.86 -5.05 16.59
C GLN A 7 4.99 -5.90 17.16
N GLN A 8 4.79 -7.21 17.15
CA GLN A 8 5.78 -8.18 17.57
C GLN A 8 6.45 -8.80 16.35
N TYR A 9 7.75 -8.75 16.32
CA TYR A 9 8.53 -9.45 15.31
C TYR A 9 8.35 -10.97 15.46
N VAL A 10 8.09 -11.66 14.35
CA VAL A 10 7.95 -13.11 14.28
C VAL A 10 9.11 -13.72 13.52
N GLY A 11 9.49 -13.15 12.39
CA GLY A 11 10.58 -13.65 11.57
C GLY A 11 10.85 -12.78 10.35
N SER A 12 12.02 -12.94 9.76
CA SER A 12 12.37 -12.27 8.50
C SER A 12 13.36 -13.10 7.71
N PHE A 13 13.45 -12.77 6.43
CA PHE A 13 14.38 -13.36 5.49
C PHE A 13 14.83 -12.29 4.50
N ILE A 14 16.10 -12.31 4.15
CA ILE A 14 16.67 -11.43 3.12
C ILE A 14 17.70 -12.20 2.31
N GLU A 15 17.60 -12.10 0.99
CA GLU A 15 18.46 -12.81 0.05
C GLU A 15 18.93 -11.93 -1.10
N LEU A 16 20.19 -12.09 -1.45
CA LEU A 16 20.77 -11.57 -2.69
C LEU A 16 20.56 -12.60 -3.80
N THR A 17 19.62 -12.33 -4.70
CA THR A 17 19.31 -13.23 -5.84
C THR A 17 20.16 -12.91 -7.06
N SER A 18 20.64 -11.69 -7.19
CA SER A 18 21.60 -11.27 -8.20
C SER A 18 22.37 -10.03 -7.75
N MET A 19 23.39 -9.63 -8.51
CA MET A 19 24.12 -8.38 -8.23
C MET A 19 23.27 -7.12 -8.46
N ARG A 20 21.98 -7.26 -8.76
CA ARG A 20 21.03 -6.17 -8.96
C ARG A 20 19.72 -6.37 -8.22
N GLU A 21 19.52 -7.50 -7.54
CA GLU A 21 18.25 -7.81 -6.89
C GLU A 21 18.47 -8.37 -5.49
N ILE A 22 17.71 -7.80 -4.56
CA ILE A 22 17.54 -8.31 -3.20
C ILE A 22 16.05 -8.55 -2.97
N VAL A 23 15.75 -9.70 -2.38
CA VAL A 23 14.38 -10.06 -2.01
C VAL A 23 14.32 -10.43 -0.54
N GLY A 24 13.11 -10.41 0.00
CA GLY A 24 12.93 -10.84 1.37
C GLY A 24 11.51 -10.67 1.86
N TYR A 25 11.34 -10.94 3.14
CA TYR A 25 10.09 -10.70 3.84
C TYR A 25 10.31 -10.39 5.31
N THR A 26 9.33 -9.79 5.92
CA THR A 26 9.19 -9.69 7.38
C THR A 26 7.80 -10.15 7.79
N THR A 27 7.73 -10.93 8.85
CA THR A 27 6.49 -11.39 9.47
C THR A 27 6.36 -10.73 10.83
N VAL A 28 5.23 -10.12 11.06
CA VAL A 28 4.88 -9.48 12.33
C VAL A 28 3.48 -9.90 12.76
N ARG A 29 3.19 -9.77 14.05
CA ARG A 29 1.85 -9.94 14.61
C ARG A 29 1.55 -8.85 15.63
N GLY A 30 0.29 -8.75 16.00
CA GLY A 30 -0.16 -7.74 16.96
C GLY A 30 -0.40 -6.39 16.30
N GLY A 31 -0.36 -5.34 17.08
CA GLY A 31 -0.88 -4.04 16.73
C GLY A 31 -2.30 -3.87 17.23
N TRP A 32 -3.05 -2.94 16.67
CA TRP A 32 -4.42 -2.61 17.09
C TRP A 32 -5.39 -3.80 17.06
N ASN A 33 -5.22 -4.72 16.14
CA ASN A 33 -6.19 -5.79 15.89
C ASN A 33 -5.95 -7.07 16.72
N ASN A 34 -4.84 -7.20 17.45
CA ASN A 34 -4.42 -8.49 18.06
C ASN A 34 -4.52 -9.68 17.08
N GLY A 35 -4.42 -9.40 15.78
CA GLY A 35 -4.69 -10.34 14.71
C GLY A 35 -3.60 -11.39 14.55
N ASP A 36 -3.85 -12.29 13.62
CA ASP A 36 -2.90 -13.28 13.14
C ASP A 36 -1.63 -12.61 12.62
N ALA A 37 -0.54 -13.37 12.61
CA ALA A 37 0.68 -12.92 11.98
C ALA A 37 0.46 -12.70 10.48
N TYR A 38 0.98 -11.60 9.96
CA TYR A 38 1.01 -11.31 8.53
C TYR A 38 2.42 -11.07 8.04
N THR A 39 2.64 -11.33 6.77
CA THR A 39 3.95 -11.23 6.13
C THR A 39 3.92 -10.17 5.03
N VAL A 40 4.91 -9.30 5.05
CA VAL A 40 5.18 -8.36 3.95
C VAL A 40 6.41 -8.83 3.21
N TYR A 41 6.24 -9.16 1.95
CA TYR A 41 7.29 -9.53 1.02
C TYR A 41 7.76 -8.30 0.25
N PHE A 42 9.04 -8.30 -0.13
CA PHE A 42 9.59 -7.26 -0.99
C PHE A 42 10.52 -7.84 -2.05
N ALA A 43 10.62 -7.15 -3.16
CA ALA A 43 11.66 -7.29 -4.15
C ALA A 43 12.24 -5.92 -4.48
N MET A 44 13.54 -5.76 -4.36
CA MET A 44 14.28 -4.54 -4.67
C MET A 44 15.20 -4.78 -5.86
N GLN A 45 15.11 -3.95 -6.87
CA GLN A 45 15.98 -3.99 -8.05
C GLN A 45 16.69 -2.67 -8.25
N SER A 46 17.96 -2.72 -8.63
CA SER A 46 18.75 -1.54 -8.99
C SER A 46 19.12 -1.54 -10.48
N ASP A 47 19.22 -0.37 -11.06
CA ASP A 47 19.65 -0.18 -12.46
C ASP A 47 21.15 -0.42 -12.67
N VAL A 48 21.95 -0.39 -11.59
CA VAL A 48 23.37 -0.70 -11.59
C VAL A 48 23.70 -1.85 -10.65
N PRO A 49 24.75 -2.65 -10.92
CA PRO A 49 25.12 -3.75 -10.03
C PRO A 49 25.70 -3.25 -8.71
N PHE A 50 25.47 -4.01 -7.64
CA PHE A 50 26.14 -3.81 -6.36
C PHE A 50 27.66 -4.07 -6.54
N ARG A 51 28.47 -3.13 -6.07
CA ARG A 51 29.92 -3.29 -6.07
C ARG A 51 30.41 -4.17 -4.92
N LYS A 52 29.74 -4.05 -3.76
CA LYS A 52 30.04 -4.81 -2.55
C LYS A 52 28.73 -5.11 -1.82
N VAL A 53 28.66 -6.31 -1.26
CA VAL A 53 27.54 -6.76 -0.43
C VAL A 53 28.10 -7.27 0.88
N GLN A 54 27.52 -6.86 1.98
CA GLN A 54 27.82 -7.38 3.31
C GLN A 54 26.52 -7.82 3.97
N ARG A 55 26.41 -9.09 4.27
CA ARG A 55 25.30 -9.62 5.06
C ARG A 55 25.58 -9.34 6.53
N GLY A 56 24.60 -8.79 7.22
CA GLY A 56 24.60 -8.69 8.68
C GLY A 56 23.95 -9.91 9.33
N GLU A 57 24.03 -9.97 10.64
CA GLU A 57 23.33 -11.01 11.38
C GLU A 57 21.82 -10.82 11.24
N ASN A 58 21.15 -11.79 10.67
CA ASN A 58 19.73 -12.09 10.65
C ASN A 58 18.75 -11.22 9.83
N TYR A 59 18.89 -9.90 9.67
CA TYR A 59 17.79 -9.12 9.04
C TYR A 59 18.23 -7.86 8.31
N PHE A 60 19.51 -7.66 8.06
CA PHE A 60 19.95 -6.53 7.25
C PHE A 60 21.05 -6.92 6.27
N MET A 61 21.09 -6.19 5.18
CA MET A 61 22.11 -6.32 4.15
C MET A 61 22.58 -4.92 3.76
N ASN A 62 23.88 -4.68 3.83
CA ASN A 62 24.49 -3.47 3.33
C ASN A 62 24.96 -3.70 1.89
N VAL A 63 24.62 -2.77 1.02
CA VAL A 63 25.07 -2.77 -0.37
C VAL A 63 25.75 -1.45 -0.68
N TRP A 64 26.81 -1.52 -1.48
CA TRP A 64 27.53 -0.36 -1.98
C TRP A 64 27.47 -0.36 -3.49
N PHE A 65 27.31 0.83 -4.04
CA PHE A 65 27.36 1.07 -5.47
C PHE A 65 28.69 1.71 -5.87
N GLY A 66 29.10 1.52 -7.09
CA GLY A 66 30.33 2.14 -7.63
C GLY A 66 30.09 3.53 -8.22
N VAL A 67 28.87 4.04 -8.12
CA VAL A 67 28.41 5.32 -8.68
C VAL A 67 27.63 6.10 -7.66
N SER A 68 27.48 7.41 -7.86
CA SER A 68 26.75 8.30 -6.94
C SER A 68 25.24 8.27 -7.14
N ASP A 69 24.79 8.03 -8.37
CA ASP A 69 23.37 8.07 -8.73
C ASP A 69 22.87 6.67 -9.10
N VAL A 70 21.86 6.21 -8.39
CA VAL A 70 21.28 4.87 -8.54
C VAL A 70 19.77 4.95 -8.52
N ASN A 71 19.12 4.32 -9.49
CA ASN A 71 17.68 4.13 -9.46
C ASN A 71 17.37 2.77 -8.83
N ILE A 72 16.57 2.81 -7.77
CA ILE A 72 16.08 1.63 -7.08
C ILE A 72 14.58 1.53 -7.30
N LYS A 73 14.11 0.33 -7.64
CA LYS A 73 12.70 -0.01 -7.72
C LYS A 73 12.38 -1.03 -6.64
N VAL A 74 11.28 -0.81 -5.96
CA VAL A 74 10.82 -1.74 -4.91
C VAL A 74 9.38 -2.10 -5.19
N GLY A 75 9.10 -3.39 -5.23
CA GLY A 75 7.77 -3.95 -5.16
C GLY A 75 7.55 -4.56 -3.79
N ILE A 76 6.34 -4.42 -3.27
CA ILE A 76 5.90 -5.08 -2.03
C ILE A 76 4.68 -5.94 -2.32
N SER A 77 4.47 -6.97 -1.52
CA SER A 77 3.28 -7.82 -1.59
C SER A 77 3.00 -8.47 -0.24
N TYR A 78 1.73 -8.76 0.01
CA TYR A 78 1.32 -9.58 1.16
C TYR A 78 1.16 -11.08 0.79
N VAL A 79 1.42 -11.44 -0.47
CA VAL A 79 1.19 -12.78 -1.00
C VAL A 79 2.49 -13.57 -1.14
N SER A 80 3.49 -13.02 -1.85
CA SER A 80 4.75 -13.70 -2.10
C SER A 80 5.84 -12.77 -2.64
N ILE A 81 7.09 -13.23 -2.62
CA ILE A 81 8.22 -12.56 -3.27
C ILE A 81 7.98 -12.42 -4.78
N ASP A 82 7.42 -13.44 -5.43
CA ASP A 82 7.15 -13.38 -6.87
C ASP A 82 6.04 -12.36 -7.20
N GLN A 83 5.05 -12.22 -6.34
CA GLN A 83 4.07 -11.14 -6.49
C GLN A 83 4.72 -9.77 -6.26
N ALA A 84 5.59 -9.63 -5.27
CA ALA A 84 6.35 -8.40 -5.06
C ALA A 84 7.20 -8.02 -6.30
N ARG A 85 7.80 -8.98 -6.98
CA ARG A 85 8.50 -8.74 -8.26
C ARG A 85 7.54 -8.25 -9.35
N ARG A 86 6.36 -8.86 -9.49
CA ARG A 86 5.34 -8.44 -10.47
C ARG A 86 4.82 -7.03 -10.21
N ASN A 87 4.82 -6.61 -8.95
CA ASN A 87 4.40 -5.27 -8.55
C ASN A 87 5.46 -4.18 -8.84
N ILE A 88 6.67 -4.56 -9.25
CA ILE A 88 7.67 -3.59 -9.71
C ILE A 88 7.23 -3.00 -11.05
N VAL A 89 6.97 -1.70 -11.06
CA VAL A 89 6.62 -0.99 -12.30
C VAL A 89 7.87 -0.88 -13.20
N PRO A 90 7.81 -1.32 -14.46
CA PRO A 90 8.99 -1.38 -15.34
C PRO A 90 9.52 -0.01 -15.77
N ASN A 91 8.67 1.01 -15.77
CA ASN A 91 8.99 2.36 -16.24
C ASN A 91 10.07 3.05 -15.37
N ASN A 92 10.79 4.03 -15.94
CA ASN A 92 11.71 4.86 -15.19
C ASN A 92 10.96 5.82 -14.23
N PHE A 93 11.70 6.40 -13.28
CA PHE A 93 11.16 7.28 -12.24
C PHE A 93 10.33 8.45 -12.80
N ASP A 94 10.85 9.16 -13.80
CA ASP A 94 10.15 10.33 -14.36
C ASP A 94 8.85 9.96 -15.06
N THR A 95 8.81 8.82 -15.72
CA THR A 95 7.58 8.31 -16.36
C THR A 95 6.56 7.91 -15.32
N GLN A 96 6.99 7.23 -14.26
CA GLN A 96 6.10 6.87 -13.15
C GLN A 96 5.56 8.11 -12.44
N ARG A 97 6.43 9.08 -12.14
CA ARG A 97 6.05 10.35 -11.51
C ARG A 97 5.01 11.10 -12.33
N ARG A 98 5.20 11.19 -13.66
CA ARG A 98 4.23 11.83 -14.56
C ARG A 98 2.89 11.08 -14.60
N ALA A 99 2.93 9.77 -14.69
CA ALA A 99 1.73 8.93 -14.70
C ALA A 99 0.93 9.07 -13.40
N LEU A 100 1.60 8.99 -12.25
CA LEU A 100 0.96 9.16 -10.94
C LEU A 100 0.36 10.56 -10.77
N ARG A 101 1.11 11.60 -11.17
CA ARG A 101 0.61 12.98 -11.15
C ARG A 101 -0.64 13.15 -12.03
N LYS A 102 -0.65 12.52 -13.20
CA LYS A 102 -1.82 12.53 -14.09
C LYS A 102 -3.02 11.88 -13.43
N GLN A 103 -2.85 10.68 -12.87
CA GLN A 103 -3.93 9.98 -12.16
C GLN A 103 -4.52 10.80 -11.02
N TRP A 104 -3.67 11.41 -10.17
CA TRP A 104 -4.15 12.26 -9.09
C TRP A 104 -4.88 13.50 -9.59
N ASN A 105 -4.37 14.15 -10.64
CA ASN A 105 -5.04 15.30 -11.22
C ASN A 105 -6.42 14.92 -11.79
N GLU A 106 -6.55 13.77 -12.46
CA GLU A 106 -7.82 13.27 -12.98
C GLU A 106 -8.80 12.93 -11.84
N MET A 107 -8.31 12.33 -10.76
CA MET A 107 -9.16 12.06 -9.60
C MET A 107 -9.62 13.34 -8.93
N LEU A 108 -8.73 14.26 -8.61
CA LEU A 108 -9.06 15.50 -7.91
C LEU A 108 -9.97 16.42 -8.75
N ALA A 109 -9.81 16.42 -10.07
CA ALA A 109 -10.63 17.21 -10.99
C ALA A 109 -12.12 16.77 -11.05
N ARG A 110 -12.46 15.59 -10.53
CA ARG A 110 -13.86 15.15 -10.45
C ARG A 110 -14.71 16.01 -9.51
N VAL A 111 -14.09 16.65 -8.53
CA VAL A 111 -14.77 17.54 -7.59
C VAL A 111 -14.33 18.98 -7.89
N PRO A 112 -15.08 19.71 -8.75
CA PRO A 112 -14.71 21.07 -9.11
C PRO A 112 -14.90 22.02 -7.92
N TYR A 113 -13.88 22.81 -7.64
CA TYR A 113 -13.93 23.86 -6.62
C TYR A 113 -13.27 25.13 -7.16
N HIS A 114 -13.91 26.27 -6.90
CA HIS A 114 -13.44 27.59 -7.30
C HIS A 114 -13.30 28.50 -6.06
N GLY A 115 -12.14 29.11 -5.92
CA GLY A 115 -11.85 30.00 -4.81
C GLY A 115 -10.49 30.65 -4.99
N THR A 116 -10.01 31.33 -3.96
CA THR A 116 -8.64 31.84 -3.93
C THR A 116 -7.63 30.71 -3.96
N ASN A 117 -6.40 31.00 -4.34
CA ASN A 117 -5.31 30.01 -4.36
C ASN A 117 -5.12 29.30 -3.01
N LYS A 118 -5.35 30.01 -1.89
CA LYS A 118 -5.27 29.42 -0.55
C LYS A 118 -6.40 28.43 -0.31
N GLU A 119 -7.63 28.81 -0.62
CA GLU A 119 -8.82 27.95 -0.46
C GLU A 119 -8.74 26.72 -1.37
N MET A 120 -8.37 26.88 -2.65
CA MET A 120 -8.17 25.76 -3.56
C MET A 120 -7.12 24.77 -3.04
N ARG A 121 -6.01 25.28 -2.51
CA ARG A 121 -4.96 24.42 -1.92
C ARG A 121 -5.50 23.66 -0.71
N MET A 122 -6.22 24.33 0.19
CA MET A 122 -6.82 23.69 1.36
C MET A 122 -7.82 22.60 0.95
N PHE A 123 -8.73 22.95 0.02
CA PHE A 123 -9.77 22.03 -0.47
C PHE A 123 -9.16 20.78 -1.11
N TYR A 124 -8.28 20.94 -2.10
CA TYR A 124 -7.69 19.79 -2.80
C TYR A 124 -6.74 18.97 -1.92
N THR A 125 -6.10 19.58 -0.92
CA THR A 125 -5.33 18.82 0.07
C THR A 125 -6.25 17.96 0.94
N ALA A 126 -7.37 18.50 1.40
CA ALA A 126 -8.35 17.73 2.17
C ALA A 126 -8.98 16.60 1.32
N LEU A 127 -9.35 16.89 0.08
CA LEU A 127 -9.88 15.89 -0.84
C LEU A 127 -8.85 14.78 -1.12
N TYR A 128 -7.58 15.13 -1.32
CA TYR A 128 -6.50 14.16 -1.46
C TYR A 128 -6.42 13.23 -0.26
N HIS A 129 -6.44 13.77 0.97
CA HIS A 129 -6.41 12.96 2.19
C HIS A 129 -7.63 12.03 2.30
N THR A 130 -8.81 12.49 1.91
CA THR A 130 -10.04 11.68 1.90
C THR A 130 -9.93 10.47 0.95
N LEU A 131 -9.15 10.62 -0.12
CA LEU A 131 -8.96 9.57 -1.14
C LEU A 131 -7.86 8.57 -0.83
N LEU A 132 -7.07 8.77 0.23
CA LEU A 132 -5.96 7.86 0.57
C LEU A 132 -6.46 6.49 1.03
N MET A 133 -7.59 6.44 1.71
CA MET A 133 -8.20 5.21 2.24
C MET A 133 -9.70 5.18 1.94
N PRO A 134 -10.32 4.01 1.88
CA PRO A 134 -9.71 2.67 1.90
C PRO A 134 -8.81 2.41 0.70
N VAL A 135 -7.87 1.49 0.87
CA VAL A 135 -6.87 1.14 -0.16
C VAL A 135 -7.36 -0.04 -0.98
N ASP A 136 -7.21 0.05 -2.30
CA ASP A 136 -7.39 -1.09 -3.20
C ASP A 136 -6.20 -2.06 -3.02
N LYS A 137 -6.47 -3.21 -2.39
CA LYS A 137 -5.55 -4.31 -2.16
C LYS A 137 -5.92 -5.55 -2.99
N THR A 138 -6.60 -5.36 -4.11
CA THR A 138 -6.99 -6.46 -5.00
C THR A 138 -5.77 -7.28 -5.41
N GLY A 139 -5.84 -8.60 -5.17
CA GLY A 139 -4.73 -9.52 -5.41
C GLY A 139 -3.63 -9.54 -4.34
N GLU A 140 -3.75 -8.74 -3.29
CA GLU A 140 -2.75 -8.64 -2.22
C GLU A 140 -3.20 -9.26 -0.88
N ASN A 141 -4.32 -9.96 -0.84
CA ASN A 141 -4.72 -10.75 0.31
C ASN A 141 -4.65 -12.25 -0.02
N PRO A 142 -3.77 -13.03 0.64
CA PRO A 142 -3.64 -14.47 0.35
C PRO A 142 -4.88 -15.30 0.69
N LYS A 143 -5.76 -14.78 1.55
CA LYS A 143 -7.03 -15.41 1.93
C LYS A 143 -8.20 -15.03 1.00
N TRP A 144 -7.96 -14.13 0.04
CA TRP A 144 -8.99 -13.55 -0.82
C TRP A 144 -8.85 -13.99 -2.27
N GLN A 145 -9.86 -14.63 -2.82
CA GLN A 145 -9.84 -15.08 -4.20
C GLN A 145 -10.91 -14.35 -5.03
N GLY A 146 -10.45 -13.59 -6.00
CA GLY A 146 -11.29 -12.91 -7.00
C GLY A 146 -11.96 -11.63 -6.52
N GLY A 147 -12.40 -10.82 -7.48
CA GLY A 147 -13.11 -9.57 -7.22
C GLY A 147 -12.26 -8.43 -6.63
N PRO A 148 -12.82 -7.23 -6.56
CA PRO A 148 -12.16 -6.12 -5.89
C PRO A 148 -12.07 -6.37 -4.39
N TYR A 149 -10.90 -6.06 -3.82
CA TYR A 149 -10.66 -6.12 -2.39
C TYR A 149 -10.11 -4.80 -1.90
N TYR A 150 -10.93 -4.08 -1.14
CA TYR A 150 -10.54 -2.85 -0.44
C TYR A 150 -10.33 -3.15 1.05
N ASP A 151 -9.36 -2.49 1.64
CA ASP A 151 -9.05 -2.58 3.06
C ASP A 151 -8.60 -1.22 3.62
N ASP A 152 -8.26 -1.14 4.90
CA ASP A 152 -7.92 0.11 5.59
C ASP A 152 -9.08 1.10 5.57
N TYR A 153 -10.25 0.66 6.08
CA TYR A 153 -11.49 1.44 6.02
C TYR A 153 -11.57 2.59 7.04
N TYR A 154 -10.53 2.82 7.83
CA TYR A 154 -10.67 3.67 9.01
C TYR A 154 -11.77 3.15 9.95
N ALA A 155 -12.27 4.00 10.83
CA ALA A 155 -13.49 3.74 11.57
C ALA A 155 -14.72 4.09 10.71
N LEU A 156 -15.56 3.10 10.37
CA LEU A 156 -16.74 3.32 9.53
C LEU A 156 -17.75 4.25 10.20
N TRP A 157 -17.82 4.28 11.53
CA TRP A 157 -18.66 5.21 12.28
C TRP A 157 -18.23 6.69 12.13
N ASP A 158 -16.98 6.96 11.78
CA ASP A 158 -16.50 8.32 11.50
C ASP A 158 -16.75 8.72 10.04
N THR A 159 -16.50 7.81 9.10
CA THR A 159 -16.49 8.11 7.67
C THR A 159 -17.85 8.12 7.01
N TYR A 160 -18.86 7.45 7.59
CA TYR A 160 -20.18 7.29 6.97
C TYR A 160 -20.94 8.59 6.74
N ARG A 161 -20.69 9.63 7.52
CA ARG A 161 -21.43 10.92 7.43
C ARG A 161 -20.92 11.85 6.34
N THR A 162 -19.64 11.80 6.02
CA THR A 162 -19.01 12.78 5.10
C THR A 162 -18.20 12.12 4.01
N SER A 163 -17.17 11.34 4.36
CA SER A 163 -16.26 10.75 3.38
C SER A 163 -16.96 9.75 2.46
N MET A 164 -17.80 8.85 3.01
CA MET A 164 -18.52 7.87 2.22
C MET A 164 -19.54 8.50 1.26
N PRO A 165 -20.41 9.44 1.68
CA PRO A 165 -21.29 10.16 0.76
C PRO A 165 -20.52 10.91 -0.34
N LEU A 166 -19.40 11.55 -0.01
CA LEU A 166 -18.55 12.21 -1.00
C LEU A 166 -18.02 11.22 -2.04
N LEU A 167 -17.55 10.06 -1.58
CA LEU A 167 -17.06 9.00 -2.49
C LEU A 167 -18.19 8.44 -3.36
N MET A 168 -19.39 8.23 -2.82
CA MET A 168 -20.55 7.77 -3.57
C MET A 168 -20.95 8.75 -4.68
N GLU A 169 -20.88 10.04 -4.40
CA GLU A 169 -21.28 11.08 -5.35
C GLU A 169 -20.26 11.23 -6.50
N TYR A 170 -18.98 11.34 -6.18
CA TYR A 170 -17.94 11.71 -7.15
C TYR A 170 -17.10 10.54 -7.65
N TYR A 171 -17.14 9.39 -6.96
CA TYR A 171 -16.36 8.20 -7.29
C TYR A 171 -17.22 6.92 -7.19
N PRO A 172 -18.38 6.85 -7.88
CA PRO A 172 -19.36 5.78 -7.69
C PRO A 172 -18.79 4.38 -7.97
N ASP A 173 -17.95 4.21 -8.97
CA ASP A 173 -17.31 2.91 -9.26
C ASP A 173 -16.47 2.41 -8.08
N ARG A 174 -15.69 3.31 -7.47
CA ARG A 174 -14.90 3.01 -6.29
C ARG A 174 -15.78 2.70 -5.08
N ALA A 175 -16.85 3.47 -4.88
CA ALA A 175 -17.79 3.24 -3.78
C ALA A 175 -18.47 1.87 -3.90
N VAL A 176 -18.90 1.48 -5.08
CA VAL A 176 -19.48 0.15 -5.36
C VAL A 176 -18.45 -0.96 -5.07
N ALA A 177 -17.21 -0.81 -5.52
CA ALA A 177 -16.14 -1.79 -5.26
C ALA A 177 -15.85 -1.93 -3.76
N MET A 178 -15.85 -0.83 -3.01
CA MET A 178 -15.69 -0.81 -1.55
C MET A 178 -16.84 -1.55 -0.84
N ILE A 179 -18.10 -1.29 -1.24
CA ILE A 179 -19.27 -1.96 -0.68
C ILE A 179 -19.22 -3.47 -0.97
N ASN A 180 -18.88 -3.86 -2.19
CA ASN A 180 -18.73 -5.26 -2.56
C ASN A 180 -17.62 -5.94 -1.73
N SER A 181 -16.52 -5.24 -1.45
CA SER A 181 -15.46 -5.75 -0.59
C SER A 181 -15.95 -5.96 0.84
N LEU A 182 -16.72 -5.02 1.42
CA LEU A 182 -17.31 -5.18 2.75
C LEU A 182 -18.28 -6.37 2.80
N LEU A 183 -19.13 -6.55 1.78
CA LEU A 183 -20.04 -7.70 1.70
C LEU A 183 -19.28 -9.02 1.61
N ALA A 184 -18.20 -9.05 0.85
CA ALA A 184 -17.37 -10.24 0.72
C ALA A 184 -16.59 -10.53 2.03
N ILE A 185 -16.13 -9.51 2.75
CA ILE A 185 -15.56 -9.66 4.11
C ILE A 185 -16.61 -10.27 5.05
N TYR A 186 -17.84 -9.76 5.02
CA TYR A 186 -18.93 -10.33 5.81
C TYR A 186 -19.17 -11.82 5.49
N GLN A 187 -19.17 -12.19 4.21
CA GLN A 187 -19.37 -13.58 3.79
C GLN A 187 -18.24 -14.50 4.27
N GLN A 188 -17.01 -14.01 4.34
CA GLN A 188 -15.86 -14.81 4.79
C GLN A 188 -15.73 -14.88 6.32
N GLU A 189 -15.97 -13.77 7.01
CA GLU A 189 -15.68 -13.64 8.44
C GLU A 189 -16.94 -13.77 9.31
N GLY A 190 -18.12 -13.71 8.70
CA GLY A 190 -19.40 -13.87 9.40
C GLY A 190 -19.87 -12.59 10.13
N TYR A 191 -19.13 -11.49 10.04
CA TYR A 191 -19.51 -10.21 10.63
C TYR A 191 -19.09 -9.04 9.73
N MET A 192 -19.79 -7.92 9.87
CA MET A 192 -19.43 -6.67 9.20
C MET A 192 -18.44 -5.91 10.08
N PRO A 193 -17.26 -5.57 9.59
CA PRO A 193 -16.30 -4.80 10.37
C PRO A 193 -16.78 -3.38 10.59
N ASP A 194 -16.50 -2.80 11.74
CA ASP A 194 -16.71 -1.38 12.04
C ASP A 194 -15.43 -0.56 11.96
N ALA A 195 -14.29 -1.21 12.10
CA ALA A 195 -12.97 -0.68 11.82
C ALA A 195 -12.08 -1.81 11.28
N ARG A 196 -11.34 -1.55 10.22
CA ARG A 196 -10.44 -2.52 9.61
C ARG A 196 -9.22 -1.84 9.01
N SER A 197 -8.03 -2.32 9.37
CA SER A 197 -6.72 -1.86 8.88
C SER A 197 -5.74 -3.00 8.70
#